data_b6cec79152cd6bede2eb1a6e9d28a4c7
#
_entry.id   b6cec79152cd6bede2eb1a6e9d28a4c7
#
_cell.length_a   1.000
_cell.length_b   1.000
_cell.length_c   1.000
_cell.angle_alpha   90.00
_cell.angle_beta   90.00
_cell.angle_gamma   90.00
#
_symmetry.space_group_name_H-M   'P 1'
#
loop_
_entity.id
_entity.type
_entity.pdbx_description
1 polymer ?
#
loop_
_entity_poly.entity_id
_entity_poly.type
_entity_poly.pdbx_seq_one_letter_code
_entity_poly.pdbx_strand_id
1 'polypeptide(L)'
;RGGGGGGAGRGGGGRAPPPPPPPPPPRPAHPRAASGKDRNESGMRILVVDNYDSFVFNLVQYLGQLDAQCVVRRNDEVDPERVGELGVDGVLLSPGPGTPEAAGVTIPMVTAAAARGLPVFGVCLGHQAIGVAFGATVDRAPELLHGKTSVVRHDRTGVLADLPDPFVATRYHSLAVQEATLPPEIEVTARTDSGVVMAMRHRELPIEGVQFHPESVLTQGGHLMLARWLEGCGDGGAARRLAPALSSEVETLRQAAFA
;
A
#
# COMPACT_ATOMS: atom_id res chain seq x y z
N ARG A 1 41.59 -63.65 33.56
CA ARG A 1 42.35 -62.43 33.18
C ARG A 1 41.44 -61.63 32.31
N GLY A 2 40.72 -60.47 32.55
CA GLY A 2 41.23 -59.35 33.28
C GLY A 2 40.97 -58.20 32.34
N GLY A 3 40.21 -57.19 32.71
CA GLY A 3 40.12 -55.93 32.03
C GLY A 3 38.68 -55.52 31.76
N GLY A 4 38.14 -54.87 32.52
CA GLY A 4 37.55 -53.65 32.96
C GLY A 4 37.61 -52.51 31.94
N GLY A 5 36.42 -52.00 31.51
CA GLY A 5 36.31 -50.85 30.66
C GLY A 5 35.07 -50.04 31.02
N GLY A 6 35.26 -48.97 31.73
CA GLY A 6 34.24 -48.08 32.22
C GLY A 6 33.49 -47.33 31.11
N GLY A 7 32.17 -47.35 31.19
CA GLY A 7 31.30 -46.52 30.37
C GLY A 7 31.17 -45.11 30.92
N ALA A 8 31.64 -44.11 30.20
CA ALA A 8 31.43 -42.71 30.49
C ALA A 8 30.04 -42.30 30.03
N GLY A 9 29.15 -42.00 30.96
CA GLY A 9 27.84 -41.39 30.69
C GLY A 9 28.02 -39.96 30.15
N ARG A 10 27.52 -39.72 28.94
CA ARG A 10 27.37 -38.38 28.39
C ARG A 10 26.09 -37.75 28.94
N GLY A 11 26.25 -36.81 29.84
CA GLY A 11 25.18 -35.96 30.33
C GLY A 11 24.61 -35.12 29.19
N GLY A 12 23.36 -35.37 28.85
CA GLY A 12 22.58 -34.52 27.94
C GLY A 12 22.24 -33.22 28.64
N GLY A 13 23.00 -32.18 28.31
CA GLY A 13 22.66 -30.80 28.70
C GLY A 13 21.43 -30.34 27.95
N GLY A 14 20.25 -30.45 28.57
CA GLY A 14 19.02 -29.84 28.05
C GLY A 14 19.19 -28.32 28.02
N ARG A 15 19.24 -27.74 26.84
CA ARG A 15 19.13 -26.28 26.66
C ARG A 15 17.75 -25.87 27.15
N ALA A 16 17.70 -24.92 28.11
CA ALA A 16 16.45 -24.27 28.52
C ALA A 16 15.77 -23.62 27.31
N PRO A 17 14.43 -23.66 27.20
CA PRO A 17 13.72 -22.99 26.13
C PRO A 17 14.01 -21.46 26.17
N PRO A 18 14.03 -20.78 25.01
CA PRO A 18 14.21 -19.35 24.98
C PRO A 18 13.08 -18.64 25.75
N PRO A 19 13.35 -17.48 26.35
CA PRO A 19 12.32 -16.73 27.07
C PRO A 19 11.21 -16.29 26.05
N PRO A 20 9.96 -16.16 26.52
CA PRO A 20 8.88 -15.69 25.67
C PRO A 20 9.18 -14.28 25.15
N PRO A 21 8.70 -13.93 23.93
CA PRO A 21 8.87 -12.60 23.39
C PRO A 21 8.25 -11.55 24.34
N PRO A 22 8.78 -10.33 24.40
CA PRO A 22 8.21 -9.25 25.19
C PRO A 22 6.77 -8.97 24.72
N PRO A 23 5.88 -8.53 25.63
CA PRO A 23 4.53 -8.16 25.28
C PRO A 23 4.56 -7.02 24.26
N PRO A 24 3.61 -6.96 23.31
CA PRO A 24 3.52 -5.89 22.34
C PRO A 24 3.39 -4.55 23.09
N PRO A 25 3.94 -3.45 22.52
CA PRO A 25 3.81 -2.13 23.12
C PRO A 25 2.32 -1.76 23.28
N PRO A 26 1.96 -0.96 24.28
CA PRO A 26 0.59 -0.53 24.48
C PRO A 26 0.12 0.19 23.21
N ARG A 27 -1.12 -0.11 22.77
CA ARG A 27 -1.74 0.54 21.61
C ARG A 27 -1.58 2.05 21.76
N PRO A 28 -1.04 2.76 20.74
CA PRO A 28 -1.13 4.20 20.73
C PRO A 28 -2.60 4.59 20.83
N ALA A 29 -2.95 5.43 21.78
CA ALA A 29 -4.27 6.03 21.85
C ALA A 29 -4.48 6.69 20.48
N HIS A 30 -5.57 6.29 19.77
CA HIS A 30 -5.94 6.97 18.54
C HIS A 30 -5.91 8.47 18.81
N PRO A 31 -5.10 9.28 18.10
CA PRO A 31 -5.22 10.70 18.19
C PRO A 31 -6.68 11.00 17.84
N ARG A 32 -7.43 11.55 18.80
CA ARG A 32 -8.76 12.09 18.50
C ARG A 32 -8.55 13.01 17.30
N ALA A 33 -9.25 12.69 16.22
CA ALA A 33 -9.32 13.57 15.07
C ALA A 33 -9.50 15.00 15.60
N ALA A 34 -8.64 15.90 15.16
CA ALA A 34 -8.69 17.30 15.56
C ALA A 34 -10.13 17.78 15.44
N SER A 35 -10.67 18.33 16.51
CA SER A 35 -12.07 18.70 16.63
C SER A 35 -12.50 19.53 15.43
N GLY A 36 -13.57 19.11 14.77
CA GLY A 36 -14.08 19.58 13.48
C GLY A 36 -14.61 21.03 13.46
N LYS A 37 -13.83 22.00 13.94
CA LYS A 37 -14.21 23.41 13.89
C LYS A 37 -13.51 24.24 12.82
N ASP A 38 -12.39 23.76 12.23
CA ASP A 38 -11.63 24.52 11.23
C ASP A 38 -11.58 23.87 9.83
N ARG A 39 -12.33 22.79 9.60
CA ARG A 39 -12.30 22.04 8.31
C ARG A 39 -13.23 22.58 7.23
N ASN A 40 -13.87 23.71 7.42
CA ASN A 40 -14.92 24.16 6.50
C ASN A 40 -14.40 24.94 5.28
N GLU A 41 -13.07 25.16 5.14
CA GLU A 41 -12.49 25.90 3.99
C GLU A 41 -11.24 25.28 3.38
N SER A 42 -10.63 24.25 3.96
CA SER A 42 -9.49 23.55 3.35
C SER A 42 -9.88 22.09 3.06
N GLY A 43 -10.03 21.73 1.78
CA GLY A 43 -10.25 20.36 1.35
C GLY A 43 -9.20 19.38 1.89
N MET A 44 -9.46 18.09 1.80
CA MET A 44 -8.56 16.98 2.16
C MET A 44 -7.13 17.22 1.63
N ARG A 45 -6.11 17.16 2.46
CA ARG A 45 -4.72 17.38 2.06
C ARG A 45 -3.94 16.07 2.01
N ILE A 46 -3.40 15.73 0.87
CA ILE A 46 -2.66 14.49 0.63
C ILE A 46 -1.20 14.80 0.30
N LEU A 47 -0.28 14.21 1.06
CA LEU A 47 1.12 14.16 0.66
C LEU A 47 1.27 13.10 -0.46
N VAL A 48 1.78 13.51 -1.59
CA VAL A 48 2.18 12.59 -2.66
C VAL A 48 3.70 12.52 -2.68
N VAL A 49 4.25 11.36 -2.31
CA VAL A 49 5.68 11.07 -2.42
C VAL A 49 5.96 10.62 -3.84
N ASP A 50 6.60 11.46 -4.62
CA ASP A 50 6.94 11.20 -6.02
C ASP A 50 8.25 10.42 -6.12
N ASN A 51 8.17 9.19 -6.60
CA ASN A 51 9.31 8.31 -6.85
C ASN A 51 9.92 8.51 -8.25
N TYR A 52 9.92 9.75 -8.76
CA TYR A 52 10.39 10.10 -10.10
C TYR A 52 9.62 9.36 -11.21
N ASP A 53 8.31 9.25 -11.00
CA ASP A 53 7.42 8.57 -11.92
C ASP A 53 6.80 9.51 -12.96
N SER A 54 6.75 9.07 -14.22
CA SER A 54 6.15 9.84 -15.31
C SER A 54 4.63 9.98 -15.19
N PHE A 55 3.98 9.12 -14.41
CA PHE A 55 2.51 9.06 -14.27
C PHE A 55 1.99 9.62 -12.94
N VAL A 56 2.87 10.10 -12.06
CA VAL A 56 2.47 10.64 -10.74
C VAL A 56 1.41 11.74 -10.86
N PHE A 57 1.51 12.59 -11.89
CA PHE A 57 0.55 13.67 -12.09
C PHE A 57 -0.83 13.21 -12.53
N ASN A 58 -0.98 11.99 -13.08
CA ASN A 58 -2.29 11.39 -13.32
C ASN A 58 -2.97 11.02 -12.00
N LEU A 59 -2.21 10.48 -11.02
CA LEU A 59 -2.72 10.26 -9.66
C LEU A 59 -3.13 11.58 -8.99
N VAL A 60 -2.27 12.61 -9.11
CA VAL A 60 -2.57 13.96 -8.58
C VAL A 60 -3.85 14.53 -9.22
N GLN A 61 -4.02 14.35 -10.52
CA GLN A 61 -5.22 14.79 -11.24
C GLN A 61 -6.47 14.05 -10.73
N TYR A 62 -6.41 12.71 -10.56
CA TYR A 62 -7.53 11.93 -10.05
C TYR A 62 -7.90 12.35 -8.62
N LEU A 63 -6.90 12.56 -7.76
CA LEU A 63 -7.13 13.08 -6.41
C LEU A 63 -7.77 14.48 -6.45
N GLY A 64 -7.29 15.38 -7.33
CA GLY A 64 -7.87 16.71 -7.51
C GLY A 64 -9.31 16.68 -8.02
N GLN A 65 -9.65 15.75 -8.93
CA GLN A 65 -11.03 15.52 -9.38
C GLN A 65 -11.94 15.02 -8.25
N LEU A 66 -11.37 14.37 -7.24
CA LEU A 66 -12.04 13.92 -6.03
C LEU A 66 -12.01 14.96 -4.89
N ASP A 67 -11.69 16.23 -5.22
CA ASP A 67 -11.66 17.37 -4.29
C ASP A 67 -10.54 17.30 -3.23
N ALA A 68 -9.47 16.55 -3.49
CA ALA A 68 -8.30 16.50 -2.62
C ALA A 68 -7.20 17.46 -3.08
N GLN A 69 -6.57 18.15 -2.14
CA GLN A 69 -5.39 19.00 -2.37
C GLN A 69 -4.12 18.17 -2.23
N CYS A 70 -3.29 18.12 -3.27
CA CYS A 70 -2.06 17.36 -3.27
C CYS A 70 -0.85 18.24 -2.94
N VAL A 71 -0.04 17.80 -1.98
CA VAL A 71 1.29 18.32 -1.69
C VAL A 71 2.31 17.34 -2.27
N VAL A 72 2.79 17.59 -3.49
CA VAL A 72 3.75 16.71 -4.14
C VAL A 72 5.17 17.03 -3.65
N ARG A 73 5.91 16.00 -3.22
CA ARG A 73 7.33 16.06 -2.84
C ARG A 73 8.05 14.85 -3.41
N ARG A 74 9.24 15.06 -3.93
CA ARG A 74 10.10 13.95 -4.37
C ARG A 74 10.56 13.13 -3.18
N ASN A 75 10.85 11.86 -3.42
CA ASN A 75 11.26 10.90 -2.41
C ASN A 75 12.62 11.19 -1.73
N ASP A 76 13.36 12.18 -2.21
CA ASP A 76 14.61 12.70 -1.65
C ASP A 76 14.47 14.14 -1.10
N GLU A 77 13.27 14.74 -1.18
CA GLU A 77 12.99 16.12 -0.74
C GLU A 77 12.11 16.19 0.52
N VAL A 78 11.63 15.08 1.03
CA VAL A 78 10.73 15.02 2.20
C VAL A 78 11.37 14.24 3.34
N ASP A 79 11.24 14.76 4.56
CA ASP A 79 11.70 14.08 5.77
C ASP A 79 10.54 13.27 6.37
N PRO A 80 10.64 11.93 6.43
CA PRO A 80 9.60 11.07 7.00
C PRO A 80 9.31 11.37 8.47
N GLU A 81 10.32 11.74 9.26
CA GLU A 81 10.12 12.03 10.69
C GLU A 81 9.25 13.26 10.92
N ARG A 82 9.24 14.17 9.97
CA ARG A 82 8.47 15.40 9.99
C ARG A 82 7.11 15.31 9.30
N VAL A 83 6.69 14.13 8.82
CA VAL A 83 5.40 13.96 8.11
C VAL A 83 4.21 14.47 8.93
N GLY A 84 4.24 14.33 10.25
CA GLY A 84 3.20 14.85 11.15
C GLY A 84 3.11 16.39 11.20
N GLU A 85 4.17 17.11 10.81
CA GLU A 85 4.20 18.58 10.79
C GLU A 85 3.63 19.15 9.47
N LEU A 86 3.45 18.33 8.45
CA LEU A 86 2.98 18.76 7.13
C LEU A 86 1.49 19.10 7.11
N GLY A 87 0.73 18.73 8.16
CA GLY A 87 -0.72 18.96 8.23
C GLY A 87 -1.47 18.27 7.08
N VAL A 88 -1.08 17.03 6.74
CA VAL A 88 -1.72 16.20 5.72
C VAL A 88 -2.59 15.13 6.36
N ASP A 89 -3.65 14.72 5.67
CA ASP A 89 -4.63 13.75 6.12
C ASP A 89 -4.30 12.32 5.68
N GLY A 90 -3.39 12.17 4.71
CA GLY A 90 -2.92 10.88 4.20
C GLY A 90 -1.66 11.02 3.36
N VAL A 91 -1.01 9.88 3.08
CA VAL A 91 0.21 9.79 2.26
C VAL A 91 -0.04 8.83 1.10
N LEU A 92 0.14 9.30 -0.13
CA LEU A 92 0.19 8.47 -1.32
C LEU A 92 1.66 8.27 -1.73
N LEU A 93 2.07 7.01 -1.88
CA LEU A 93 3.38 6.63 -2.38
C LEU A 93 3.24 6.25 -3.85
N SER A 94 3.86 7.03 -4.74
CA SER A 94 3.68 6.89 -6.18
C SER A 94 4.34 5.62 -6.74
N PRO A 95 3.98 5.23 -7.98
CA PRO A 95 4.84 4.39 -8.80
C PRO A 95 6.24 4.98 -8.94
N GLY A 96 7.17 4.22 -9.50
CA GLY A 96 8.51 4.68 -9.80
C GLY A 96 9.39 3.59 -10.40
N PRO A 97 10.56 3.96 -10.92
CA PRO A 97 11.54 3.02 -11.47
C PRO A 97 12.34 2.32 -10.36
N GLY A 98 12.94 1.19 -10.71
CA GLY A 98 13.89 0.47 -9.85
C GLY A 98 13.23 -0.41 -8.79
N THR A 99 13.79 -0.39 -7.58
CA THR A 99 13.36 -1.20 -6.44
C THR A 99 12.94 -0.32 -5.26
N PRO A 100 12.12 -0.81 -4.33
CA PRO A 100 11.72 -0.05 -3.16
C PRO A 100 12.89 0.45 -2.32
N GLU A 101 13.97 -0.33 -2.20
CA GLU A 101 15.17 0.02 -1.43
C GLU A 101 15.93 1.20 -2.06
N ALA A 102 15.81 1.38 -3.37
CA ALA A 102 16.42 2.50 -4.10
C ALA A 102 15.51 3.73 -4.19
N ALA A 103 14.30 3.68 -3.62
CA ALA A 103 13.28 4.72 -3.72
C ALA A 103 13.37 5.77 -2.58
N GLY A 104 14.57 6.18 -2.20
CA GLY A 104 14.79 7.24 -1.22
C GLY A 104 14.06 6.97 0.10
N VAL A 105 13.20 7.92 0.52
CA VAL A 105 12.49 7.83 1.80
C VAL A 105 11.20 7.01 1.75
N THR A 106 10.88 6.34 0.65
CA THR A 106 9.56 5.71 0.47
C THR A 106 9.29 4.63 1.52
N ILE A 107 10.26 3.74 1.81
CA ILE A 107 10.13 2.75 2.89
C ILE A 107 10.07 3.42 4.29
N PRO A 108 11.01 4.31 4.68
CA PRO A 108 10.92 5.04 5.94
C PRO A 108 9.60 5.82 6.12
N MET A 109 9.03 6.35 5.02
CA MET A 109 7.74 7.07 5.07
C MET A 109 6.59 6.17 5.50
N VAL A 110 6.54 4.90 5.04
CA VAL A 110 5.55 3.91 5.51
C VAL A 110 5.64 3.75 7.02
N THR A 111 6.84 3.53 7.54
CA THR A 111 7.06 3.34 8.99
C THR A 111 6.69 4.59 9.80
N ALA A 112 7.07 5.77 9.32
CA ALA A 112 6.79 7.03 9.99
C ALA A 112 5.29 7.37 10.00
N ALA A 113 4.58 7.09 8.91
CA ALA A 113 3.13 7.25 8.82
C ALA A 113 2.39 6.22 9.70
N ALA A 114 2.82 4.96 9.67
CA ALA A 114 2.29 3.88 10.51
C ALA A 114 2.33 4.24 12.00
N ALA A 115 3.49 4.74 12.48
CA ALA A 115 3.68 5.14 13.87
C ALA A 115 2.73 6.28 14.32
N ARG A 116 2.18 7.02 13.37
CA ARG A 116 1.24 8.14 13.60
C ARG A 116 -0.22 7.77 13.31
N GLY A 117 -0.49 6.56 12.84
CA GLY A 117 -1.81 6.15 12.37
C GLY A 117 -2.30 6.96 11.16
N LEU A 118 -1.38 7.54 10.39
CA LEU A 118 -1.68 8.29 9.18
C LEU A 118 -1.96 7.32 8.03
N PRO A 119 -3.09 7.46 7.31
CA PRO A 119 -3.41 6.61 6.18
C PRO A 119 -2.35 6.64 5.07
N VAL A 120 -1.99 5.46 4.57
CA VAL A 120 -1.02 5.29 3.47
C VAL A 120 -1.67 4.51 2.33
N PHE A 121 -1.49 5.00 1.11
CA PHE A 121 -1.83 4.27 -0.10
C PHE A 121 -0.60 4.15 -1.01
N GLY A 122 -0.16 2.92 -1.27
CA GLY A 122 0.97 2.64 -2.14
C GLY A 122 0.54 2.15 -3.52
N VAL A 123 1.10 2.75 -4.59
CA VAL A 123 0.85 2.34 -5.97
C VAL A 123 2.13 1.79 -6.58
N CYS A 124 2.09 0.59 -7.13
CA CYS A 124 3.17 -0.11 -7.81
C CYS A 124 4.45 -0.17 -6.94
N LEU A 125 5.44 0.69 -7.15
CA LEU A 125 6.64 0.79 -6.30
C LEU A 125 6.27 1.12 -4.84
N GLY A 126 5.28 2.00 -4.62
CA GLY A 126 4.77 2.34 -3.29
C GLY A 126 4.13 1.14 -2.58
N HIS A 127 3.40 0.28 -3.31
CA HIS A 127 2.88 -0.99 -2.79
C HIS A 127 4.01 -1.93 -2.38
N GLN A 128 5.05 -2.05 -3.22
CA GLN A 128 6.23 -2.86 -2.90
C GLN A 128 6.96 -2.32 -1.67
N ALA A 129 7.08 -0.99 -1.53
CA ALA A 129 7.67 -0.35 -0.36
C ALA A 129 6.89 -0.65 0.93
N ILE A 130 5.56 -0.73 0.86
CA ILE A 130 4.73 -1.21 1.99
C ILE A 130 5.13 -2.64 2.35
N GLY A 131 5.21 -3.56 1.37
CA GLY A 131 5.63 -4.94 1.63
C GLY A 131 6.98 -5.01 2.35
N VAL A 132 7.99 -4.30 1.83
CA VAL A 132 9.35 -4.27 2.41
C VAL A 132 9.34 -3.65 3.81
N ALA A 133 8.58 -2.57 4.06
CA ALA A 133 8.49 -1.92 5.37
C ALA A 133 7.99 -2.87 6.47
N PHE A 134 7.18 -3.86 6.10
CA PHE A 134 6.68 -4.92 6.99
C PHE A 134 7.46 -6.24 6.86
N GLY A 135 8.63 -6.24 6.22
CA GLY A 135 9.55 -7.37 6.19
C GLY A 135 9.34 -8.38 5.06
N ALA A 136 8.46 -8.08 4.11
CA ALA A 136 8.30 -8.93 2.93
C ALA A 136 9.44 -8.73 1.93
N THR A 137 9.65 -9.72 1.08
CA THR A 137 10.60 -9.68 -0.03
C THR A 137 9.90 -9.25 -1.31
N VAL A 138 10.56 -8.39 -2.08
CA VAL A 138 10.18 -8.02 -3.44
C VAL A 138 11.17 -8.64 -4.41
N ASP A 139 10.68 -9.42 -5.37
CA ASP A 139 11.51 -10.11 -6.35
C ASP A 139 10.80 -10.15 -7.71
N ARG A 140 11.43 -10.73 -8.71
CA ARG A 140 10.89 -10.82 -10.07
C ARG A 140 9.51 -11.45 -10.08
N ALA A 141 8.57 -10.76 -10.74
CA ALA A 141 7.25 -11.32 -10.98
C ALA A 141 7.37 -12.56 -11.92
N PRO A 142 6.54 -13.59 -11.71
CA PRO A 142 6.55 -14.78 -12.57
C PRO A 142 6.19 -14.44 -14.03
N GLU A 143 5.52 -13.31 -14.25
CA GLU A 143 5.11 -12.79 -15.54
C GLU A 143 5.68 -11.40 -15.77
N LEU A 144 6.39 -11.20 -16.88
CA LEU A 144 6.86 -9.89 -17.32
C LEU A 144 5.77 -9.24 -18.20
N LEU A 145 4.97 -8.36 -17.59
CA LEU A 145 3.93 -7.63 -18.29
C LEU A 145 4.21 -6.13 -18.20
N HIS A 146 4.41 -5.49 -19.35
CA HIS A 146 4.61 -4.05 -19.43
C HIS A 146 3.55 -3.43 -20.34
N GLY A 147 2.74 -2.50 -19.80
CA GLY A 147 1.67 -1.84 -20.55
C GLY A 147 0.52 -2.77 -20.96
N LYS A 148 0.38 -3.93 -20.31
CA LYS A 148 -0.69 -4.91 -20.57
C LYS A 148 -1.70 -4.91 -19.43
N THR A 149 -2.92 -5.24 -19.76
CA THR A 149 -3.98 -5.45 -18.78
C THR A 149 -3.99 -6.90 -18.28
N SER A 150 -4.41 -7.09 -17.05
CA SER A 150 -4.66 -8.40 -16.43
C SER A 150 -6.00 -8.40 -15.73
N VAL A 151 -6.61 -9.56 -15.67
CA VAL A 151 -7.78 -9.82 -14.82
C VAL A 151 -7.30 -9.98 -13.38
N VAL A 152 -7.93 -9.24 -12.48
CA VAL A 152 -7.62 -9.22 -11.05
C VAL A 152 -8.86 -9.69 -10.28
N ARG A 153 -8.68 -10.69 -9.41
CA ARG A 153 -9.69 -11.17 -8.46
C ARG A 153 -9.40 -10.62 -7.08
N HIS A 154 -10.45 -10.27 -6.35
CA HIS A 154 -10.31 -9.65 -5.04
C HIS A 154 -11.43 -10.07 -4.08
N ASP A 155 -11.23 -9.83 -2.79
CA ASP A 155 -12.14 -10.20 -1.71
C ASP A 155 -13.16 -9.10 -1.36
N ARG A 156 -13.22 -8.02 -2.14
CA ARG A 156 -14.11 -6.86 -1.93
C ARG A 156 -13.86 -6.13 -0.62
N THR A 157 -12.60 -6.06 -0.18
CA THR A 157 -12.21 -5.32 1.03
C THR A 157 -11.37 -4.09 0.71
N GLY A 158 -11.20 -3.21 1.69
CA GLY A 158 -10.38 -2.00 1.58
C GLY A 158 -10.77 -1.14 0.38
N VAL A 159 -9.79 -0.67 -0.36
CA VAL A 159 -9.97 0.20 -1.54
C VAL A 159 -10.70 -0.51 -2.70
N LEU A 160 -10.77 -1.83 -2.68
CA LEU A 160 -11.40 -2.63 -3.75
C LEU A 160 -12.88 -2.93 -3.50
N ALA A 161 -13.45 -2.50 -2.35
CA ALA A 161 -14.79 -2.88 -1.92
C ALA A 161 -15.90 -2.54 -2.92
N ASP A 162 -15.74 -1.45 -3.66
CA ASP A 162 -16.78 -0.92 -4.58
C ASP A 162 -16.55 -1.36 -6.04
N LEU A 163 -15.55 -2.24 -6.31
CA LEU A 163 -15.25 -2.73 -7.65
C LEU A 163 -16.01 -4.01 -8.01
N PRO A 164 -16.25 -4.25 -9.32
CA PRO A 164 -16.67 -5.57 -9.76
C PRO A 164 -15.57 -6.60 -9.50
N ASP A 165 -15.94 -7.85 -9.23
CA ASP A 165 -15.02 -8.96 -9.12
C ASP A 165 -15.38 -10.03 -10.17
N PRO A 166 -14.46 -10.32 -11.12
CA PRO A 166 -13.15 -9.69 -11.32
C PRO A 166 -13.21 -8.32 -12.00
N PHE A 167 -12.08 -7.57 -11.99
CA PHE A 167 -11.90 -6.35 -12.76
C PHE A 167 -10.60 -6.39 -13.59
N VAL A 168 -10.45 -5.45 -14.52
CA VAL A 168 -9.27 -5.31 -15.38
C VAL A 168 -8.39 -4.18 -14.88
N ALA A 169 -7.07 -4.46 -14.76
CA ALA A 169 -6.07 -3.48 -14.33
C ALA A 169 -4.82 -3.51 -15.21
N THR A 170 -4.22 -2.33 -15.39
CA THR A 170 -2.98 -2.15 -16.15
C THR A 170 -1.74 -2.42 -15.29
N ARG A 171 -0.78 -3.15 -15.86
CA ARG A 171 0.47 -3.53 -15.20
C ARG A 171 1.67 -3.00 -15.97
N TYR A 172 2.64 -2.42 -15.23
CA TYR A 172 3.93 -1.95 -15.79
C TYR A 172 5.12 -2.50 -15.00
N HIS A 173 4.91 -3.47 -14.10
CA HIS A 173 5.93 -3.94 -13.15
C HIS A 173 6.61 -5.23 -13.60
N SER A 174 7.90 -5.33 -13.30
CA SER A 174 8.72 -6.56 -13.43
C SER A 174 8.99 -7.22 -12.07
N LEU A 175 8.71 -6.51 -10.97
CA LEU A 175 8.87 -6.96 -9.61
C LEU A 175 7.49 -7.10 -8.94
N ALA A 176 7.38 -7.98 -7.95
CA ALA A 176 6.18 -8.18 -7.15
C ALA A 176 6.54 -8.60 -5.72
N VAL A 177 5.67 -8.28 -4.79
CA VAL A 177 5.76 -8.77 -3.41
C VAL A 177 5.60 -10.29 -3.40
N GLN A 178 6.50 -11.00 -2.73
CA GLN A 178 6.45 -12.46 -2.58
C GLN A 178 5.51 -12.81 -1.42
N GLU A 179 4.34 -13.34 -1.74
CA GLU A 179 3.28 -13.62 -0.76
C GLU A 179 3.77 -14.49 0.41
N ALA A 180 4.61 -15.50 0.13
CA ALA A 180 5.13 -16.41 1.16
C ALA A 180 6.02 -15.72 2.23
N THR A 181 6.42 -14.47 2.00
CA THR A 181 7.26 -13.68 2.91
C THR A 181 6.46 -12.62 3.68
N LEU A 182 5.19 -12.47 3.39
CA LEU A 182 4.32 -11.51 4.07
C LEU A 182 4.11 -11.93 5.54
N PRO A 183 4.23 -11.00 6.49
CA PRO A 183 3.93 -11.26 7.87
C PRO A 183 2.41 -11.34 8.12
N PRO A 184 1.95 -11.95 9.22
CA PRO A 184 0.53 -12.19 9.47
C PRO A 184 -0.34 -10.93 9.61
N GLU A 185 0.26 -9.79 9.92
CA GLU A 185 -0.43 -8.49 9.99
C GLU A 185 -0.79 -7.90 8.63
N ILE A 186 -0.17 -8.38 7.55
CA ILE A 186 -0.52 -7.99 6.18
C ILE A 186 -1.37 -9.08 5.53
N GLU A 187 -2.51 -8.70 4.99
CA GLU A 187 -3.34 -9.59 4.20
C GLU A 187 -3.35 -9.20 2.73
N VAL A 188 -3.31 -10.20 1.87
CA VAL A 188 -3.44 -10.05 0.43
C VAL A 188 -4.93 -10.00 0.08
N THR A 189 -5.36 -8.92 -0.54
CA THR A 189 -6.76 -8.64 -0.86
C THR A 189 -7.09 -8.82 -2.35
N ALA A 190 -6.07 -8.92 -3.22
CA ALA A 190 -6.27 -9.22 -4.64
C ALA A 190 -5.07 -9.98 -5.25
N ARG A 191 -5.38 -10.80 -6.28
CA ARG A 191 -4.40 -11.57 -7.07
C ARG A 191 -4.80 -11.64 -8.53
N THR A 192 -3.80 -11.90 -9.39
CA THR A 192 -4.05 -12.43 -10.74
C THR A 192 -4.40 -13.92 -10.67
N ASP A 193 -4.93 -14.46 -11.77
CA ASP A 193 -5.16 -15.91 -11.87
C ASP A 193 -3.84 -16.73 -11.77
N SER A 194 -2.70 -16.14 -12.09
CA SER A 194 -1.36 -16.74 -11.91
C SER A 194 -0.80 -16.61 -10.48
N GLY A 195 -1.54 -15.99 -9.55
CA GLY A 195 -1.16 -15.87 -8.14
C GLY A 195 -0.27 -14.68 -7.80
N VAL A 196 -0.06 -13.72 -8.71
CA VAL A 196 0.68 -12.50 -8.38
C VAL A 196 -0.13 -11.64 -7.42
N VAL A 197 0.48 -11.18 -6.33
CA VAL A 197 -0.12 -10.24 -5.38
C VAL A 197 -0.39 -8.92 -6.07
N MET A 198 -1.67 -8.53 -6.12
CA MET A 198 -2.12 -7.32 -6.81
C MET A 198 -2.65 -6.25 -5.86
N ALA A 199 -3.03 -6.62 -4.65
CA ALA A 199 -3.34 -5.68 -3.58
C ALA A 199 -3.11 -6.34 -2.22
N MET A 200 -2.76 -5.52 -1.25
CA MET A 200 -2.61 -5.92 0.15
C MET A 200 -2.96 -4.75 1.07
N ARG A 201 -3.31 -5.07 2.31
CA ARG A 201 -3.55 -4.09 3.37
C ARG A 201 -3.05 -4.59 4.72
N HIS A 202 -2.75 -3.67 5.62
CA HIS A 202 -2.53 -3.98 7.02
C HIS A 202 -3.88 -4.22 7.72
N ARG A 203 -3.95 -5.23 8.60
CA ARG A 203 -5.21 -5.62 9.26
C ARG A 203 -5.73 -4.59 10.25
N GLU A 204 -4.84 -3.83 10.88
CA GLU A 204 -5.19 -2.88 11.95
C GLU A 204 -4.86 -1.42 11.59
N LEU A 205 -3.79 -1.18 10.83
CA LEU A 205 -3.37 0.16 10.44
C LEU A 205 -4.04 0.57 9.12
N PRO A 206 -4.28 1.86 8.88
CA PRO A 206 -4.89 2.36 7.66
C PRO A 206 -3.87 2.41 6.50
N ILE A 207 -3.26 1.27 6.19
CA ILE A 207 -2.19 1.12 5.19
C ILE A 207 -2.64 0.09 4.16
N GLU A 208 -2.73 0.52 2.91
CA GLU A 208 -3.14 -0.30 1.76
C GLU A 208 -2.24 -0.03 0.56
N GLY A 209 -2.16 -0.97 -0.36
CA GLY A 209 -1.43 -0.78 -1.60
C GLY A 209 -1.90 -1.68 -2.73
N VAL A 210 -1.72 -1.19 -3.96
CA VAL A 210 -2.05 -1.90 -5.19
C VAL A 210 -0.82 -1.99 -6.10
N GLN A 211 -0.59 -3.16 -6.70
CA GLN A 211 0.55 -3.39 -7.60
C GLN A 211 0.32 -2.83 -9.00
N PHE A 212 -0.92 -2.61 -9.37
CA PHE A 212 -1.34 -2.05 -10.65
C PHE A 212 -1.48 -0.52 -10.58
N HIS A 213 -1.83 0.11 -11.71
CA HIS A 213 -1.93 1.55 -11.86
C HIS A 213 -3.39 2.00 -11.91
N PRO A 214 -3.97 2.50 -10.81
CA PRO A 214 -5.36 2.98 -10.77
C PRO A 214 -5.59 4.22 -11.63
N GLU A 215 -4.53 5.00 -11.91
CA GLU A 215 -4.57 6.21 -12.74
C GLU A 215 -4.59 5.93 -14.24
N SER A 216 -4.35 4.69 -14.64
CA SER A 216 -4.41 4.30 -16.05
C SER A 216 -5.85 4.21 -16.54
N VAL A 217 -6.13 4.80 -17.70
CA VAL A 217 -7.45 4.73 -18.36
C VAL A 217 -7.91 3.29 -18.61
N LEU A 218 -6.96 2.36 -18.79
CA LEU A 218 -7.27 0.95 -19.00
C LEU A 218 -7.53 0.17 -17.70
N THR A 219 -7.38 0.80 -16.52
CA THR A 219 -7.74 0.22 -15.24
C THR A 219 -9.17 0.59 -14.87
N GLN A 220 -9.99 -0.40 -14.57
CA GLN A 220 -11.37 -0.18 -14.13
C GLN A 220 -11.41 0.39 -12.71
N GLY A 221 -12.24 1.40 -12.50
CA GLY A 221 -12.60 1.88 -11.17
C GLY A 221 -11.52 2.65 -10.41
N GLY A 222 -10.53 3.25 -11.07
CA GLY A 222 -9.45 3.99 -10.40
C GLY A 222 -9.96 5.09 -9.46
N HIS A 223 -10.94 5.88 -9.88
CA HIS A 223 -11.56 6.89 -9.01
C HIS A 223 -12.30 6.30 -7.80
N LEU A 224 -12.95 5.12 -7.96
CA LEU A 224 -13.63 4.45 -6.87
C LEU A 224 -12.62 4.01 -5.78
N MET A 225 -11.47 3.47 -6.18
CA MET A 225 -10.40 3.07 -5.27
C MET A 225 -9.86 4.27 -4.47
N LEU A 226 -9.50 5.35 -5.18
CA LEU A 226 -8.96 6.55 -4.55
C LEU A 226 -9.99 7.21 -3.63
N ALA A 227 -11.26 7.27 -4.04
CA ALA A 227 -12.32 7.83 -3.20
C ALA A 227 -12.54 7.00 -1.92
N ARG A 228 -12.42 5.68 -2.01
CA ARG A 228 -12.51 4.79 -0.85
C ARG A 228 -11.36 5.01 0.13
N TRP A 229 -10.14 5.19 -0.39
CA TRP A 229 -9.00 5.54 0.42
C TRP A 229 -9.13 6.92 1.07
N LEU A 230 -9.59 7.95 0.34
CA LEU A 230 -9.83 9.29 0.88
C LEU A 230 -10.90 9.27 1.99
N GLU A 231 -11.91 8.43 1.91
CA GLU A 231 -12.87 8.23 3.01
C GLU A 231 -12.15 7.73 4.28
N GLY A 232 -11.19 6.81 4.13
CA GLY A 232 -10.30 6.38 5.21
C GLY A 232 -9.41 7.49 5.77
N CYS A 233 -9.06 8.50 4.98
CA CYS A 233 -8.36 9.69 5.40
C CYS A 233 -9.26 10.72 6.13
N GLY A 234 -10.58 10.50 6.19
CA GLY A 234 -11.53 11.37 6.87
C GLY A 234 -12.28 12.34 5.98
N ASP A 235 -12.37 12.07 4.67
CA ASP A 235 -13.09 12.88 3.67
C ASP A 235 -14.60 13.09 3.96
N GLY A 236 -15.20 12.26 4.81
CA GLY A 236 -16.64 12.34 5.11
C GLY A 236 -17.52 11.94 3.92
N GLY A 237 -16.99 11.26 2.92
CA GLY A 237 -17.68 10.71 1.77
C GLY A 237 -17.88 11.71 0.61
N ALA A 238 -17.19 12.86 0.59
CA ALA A 238 -17.28 13.80 -0.52
C ALA A 238 -16.72 13.17 -1.80
N ALA A 239 -15.53 12.57 -1.75
CA ALA A 239 -14.92 11.87 -2.86
C ALA A 239 -15.80 10.72 -3.38
N ARG A 240 -16.45 9.96 -2.52
CA ARG A 240 -17.36 8.87 -2.91
C ARG A 240 -18.60 9.35 -3.67
N ARG A 241 -19.05 10.57 -3.45
CA ARG A 241 -20.15 11.14 -4.24
C ARG A 241 -19.72 11.51 -5.66
N LEU A 242 -18.47 11.91 -5.85
CA LEU A 242 -17.91 12.31 -7.15
C LEU A 242 -17.46 11.10 -7.99
N ALA A 243 -16.90 10.09 -7.35
CA ALA A 243 -16.22 8.96 -7.99
C ALA A 243 -17.06 8.20 -9.03
N PRO A 244 -18.38 7.93 -8.86
CA PRO A 244 -19.15 7.17 -9.85
C PRO A 244 -19.24 7.85 -11.21
N ALA A 245 -19.45 9.17 -11.27
CA ALA A 245 -19.51 9.93 -12.50
C ALA A 245 -18.14 9.93 -13.21
N LEU A 246 -17.07 10.24 -12.49
CA LEU A 246 -15.70 10.22 -13.00
C LEU A 246 -15.28 8.82 -13.49
N SER A 247 -15.64 7.78 -12.76
CA SER A 247 -15.37 6.39 -13.15
C SER A 247 -16.10 6.02 -14.44
N SER A 248 -17.34 6.49 -14.63
CA SER A 248 -18.12 6.27 -15.84
C SER A 248 -17.52 6.95 -17.07
N GLU A 249 -16.98 8.17 -16.91
CA GLU A 249 -16.28 8.87 -17.99
C GLU A 249 -15.04 8.10 -18.44
N VAL A 250 -14.21 7.63 -17.49
CA VAL A 250 -13.02 6.82 -17.79
C VAL A 250 -13.41 5.49 -18.44
N GLU A 251 -14.48 4.84 -17.98
CA GLU A 251 -14.96 3.59 -18.58
C GLU A 251 -15.39 3.79 -20.03
N THR A 252 -16.02 4.92 -20.36
CA THR A 252 -16.39 5.28 -21.75
C THR A 252 -15.13 5.41 -22.63
N LEU A 253 -14.08 6.09 -22.13
CA LEU A 253 -12.81 6.21 -22.84
C LEU A 253 -12.12 4.85 -22.99
N ARG A 254 -12.16 4.00 -21.97
CA ARG A 254 -11.62 2.64 -22.01
C ARG A 254 -12.30 1.79 -23.08
N GLN A 255 -13.61 1.82 -23.16
CA GLN A 255 -14.38 1.08 -24.18
C GLN A 255 -14.05 1.57 -25.58
N ALA A 256 -13.92 2.88 -25.77
CA ALA A 256 -13.53 3.45 -27.06
C ALA A 256 -12.10 3.05 -27.49
N ALA A 257 -11.20 2.78 -26.56
CA ALA A 257 -9.83 2.33 -26.86
C ALA A 257 -9.74 0.86 -27.33
N PHE A 258 -10.80 0.08 -27.13
CA PHE A 258 -10.88 -1.33 -27.56
C PHE A 258 -11.89 -1.57 -28.70
N ALA A 259 -12.58 -0.53 -29.17
CA ALA A 259 -13.50 -0.56 -30.31
C ALA A 259 -12.75 -0.34 -31.62
#